data_e2abf25abf71f31838528ff2cdbbbb03
#
_entry.id   e2abf25abf71f31838528ff2cdbbbb03
#
_cell.length_a   1.000
_cell.length_b   1.000
_cell.length_c   1.000
_cell.angle_alpha   90.00
_cell.angle_beta   90.00
_cell.angle_gamma   90.00
#
_symmetry.space_group_name_H-M   'P 1'
#
loop_
_entity.id
_entity.type
_entity.pdbx_description
1 polymer ?
#
loop_
_entity_poly.entity_id
_entity_poly.type
_entity_poly.pdbx_seq_one_letter_code
_entity_poly.pdbx_strand_id
1 'polypeptide(L)' 'MSLYIATFHTHLSALLTCQSLTAAGAEARMMPVPRKLSASCGTCVAYQAAQPLLERMDADVERVFQADGETYTLLLENE' A
#
# COMPACT_ATOMS: atom_id res chain seq x y z
N MET A 1 -12.40 -10.58 -1.30
CA MET A 1 -11.56 -9.37 -1.26
C MET A 1 -10.10 -9.75 -1.28
N SER A 2 -9.27 -8.90 -1.86
CA SER A 2 -7.84 -9.15 -1.92
C SER A 2 -7.10 -8.27 -0.92
N LEU A 3 -5.95 -8.73 -0.49
CA LEU A 3 -5.05 -7.96 0.37
C LEU A 3 -4.00 -7.29 -0.52
N TYR A 4 -3.79 -6.00 -0.29
CA TYR A 4 -2.81 -5.21 -1.01
C TYR A 4 -1.84 -4.56 -0.03
N ILE A 5 -0.61 -4.35 -0.50
CA ILE A 5 0.43 -3.65 0.26
C ILE A 5 0.94 -2.51 -0.59
N ALA A 6 0.87 -1.28 -0.09
CA ALA A 6 1.41 -0.12 -0.76
C ALA A 6 2.59 0.42 0.04
N THR A 7 3.72 0.65 -0.63
CA THR A 7 4.91 1.22 -0.02
C THR A 7 5.09 2.66 -0.48
N PHE A 8 5.76 3.47 0.33
CA PHE A 8 5.83 4.91 0.11
C PHE A 8 7.24 5.42 0.35
N HIS A 9 7.55 6.59 -0.22
CA HIS A 9 8.85 7.24 0.00
C HIS A 9 8.90 7.96 1.34
N THR A 10 7.74 8.40 1.88
CA THR A 10 7.67 9.11 3.15
C THR A 10 6.56 8.53 4.04
N HIS A 11 6.70 8.71 5.34
CA HIS A 11 5.70 8.31 6.31
C HIS A 11 4.40 9.11 6.13
N LEU A 12 4.52 10.40 5.81
CA LEU A 12 3.35 11.25 5.59
C LEU A 12 2.50 10.73 4.41
N SER A 13 3.16 10.32 3.33
CA SER A 13 2.48 9.77 2.17
C SER A 13 1.70 8.52 2.53
N ALA A 14 2.28 7.65 3.35
CA ALA A 14 1.60 6.45 3.84
C ALA A 14 0.35 6.83 4.65
N LEU A 15 0.47 7.80 5.55
CA LEU A 15 -0.65 8.26 6.36
C LEU A 15 -1.79 8.81 5.50
N LEU A 16 -1.47 9.68 4.54
CA LEU A 16 -2.47 10.28 3.67
C LEU A 16 -3.18 9.21 2.83
N THR A 17 -2.44 8.24 2.32
CA THR A 17 -3.03 7.16 1.53
C THR A 17 -3.91 6.26 2.40
N CYS A 18 -3.49 5.97 3.64
CA CYS A 18 -4.30 5.19 4.56
C CYS A 18 -5.65 5.86 4.79
N GLN A 19 -5.65 7.18 5.00
CA GLN A 19 -6.88 7.95 5.17
C GLN A 19 -7.74 7.93 3.90
N SER A 20 -7.12 8.07 2.74
CA SER A 20 -7.83 8.05 1.44
C SER A 20 -8.49 6.70 1.19
N LEU A 21 -7.78 5.61 1.46
CA LEU A 21 -8.32 4.26 1.29
C LEU A 21 -9.48 3.99 2.26
N THR A 22 -9.34 4.43 3.51
CA THR A 22 -10.40 4.28 4.49
C THR A 22 -11.65 5.04 4.05
N ALA A 23 -11.47 6.25 3.52
CA ALA A 23 -12.58 7.06 3.01
C ALA A 23 -13.26 6.39 1.81
N ALA A 24 -12.51 5.59 1.05
CA ALA A 24 -13.04 4.84 -0.09
C ALA A 24 -13.72 3.53 0.31
N GLY A 25 -13.76 3.21 1.60
CA GLY A 25 -14.41 2.01 2.11
C GLY A 25 -13.51 0.80 2.28
N ALA A 26 -12.20 0.92 2.05
CA ALA A 26 -11.27 -0.17 2.25
C ALA A 26 -10.90 -0.30 3.73
N GLU A 27 -10.53 -1.50 4.14
CA GLU A 27 -9.94 -1.72 5.47
C GLU A 27 -8.43 -1.51 5.33
N ALA A 28 -7.94 -0.37 5.80
CA ALA A 28 -6.56 0.05 5.64
C ALA A 28 -5.89 0.30 6.98
N ARG A 29 -4.62 -0.07 7.08
CA ARG A 29 -3.82 0.18 8.27
C ARG A 29 -2.37 0.39 7.90
N MET A 30 -1.68 1.19 8.69
CA MET A 30 -0.24 1.36 8.55
C MET A 30 0.49 0.27 9.33
N MET A 31 1.60 -0.22 8.78
CA MET A 31 2.39 -1.26 9.43
C MET A 31 3.84 -1.21 8.91
N PRO A 32 4.77 -1.85 9.63
CA PRO A 32 6.13 -1.99 9.08
C PRO A 32 6.14 -2.79 7.79
N VAL A 33 7.04 -2.45 6.89
CA VAL A 33 7.17 -3.15 5.60
C VAL A 33 7.60 -4.60 5.84
N PRO A 34 6.93 -5.60 5.22
CA PRO A 34 7.35 -7.00 5.33
C PRO A 34 8.78 -7.20 4.84
N ARG A 35 9.48 -8.20 5.41
CA ARG A 35 10.89 -8.46 5.09
C ARG A 35 11.15 -8.73 3.61
N LYS A 36 10.18 -9.36 2.94
CA LYS A 36 10.30 -9.68 1.51
C LYS A 36 10.20 -8.46 0.62
N LEU A 37 9.70 -7.36 1.15
CA LEU A 37 9.56 -6.10 0.44
C LEU A 37 10.52 -5.10 1.05
N SER A 38 10.85 -4.06 0.30
CA SER A 38 11.64 -2.96 0.82
C SER A 38 10.95 -1.65 0.48
N ALA A 39 11.18 -0.64 1.31
CA ALA A 39 10.60 0.69 1.07
C ALA A 39 11.51 1.74 1.68
N SER A 40 11.48 2.93 1.08
CA SER A 40 12.34 4.03 1.49
C SER A 40 12.10 4.48 2.92
N CYS A 41 10.84 4.46 3.40
CA CYS A 41 10.52 4.95 4.74
C CYS A 41 10.27 3.84 5.77
N GLY A 42 10.29 2.57 5.36
CA GLY A 42 10.06 1.45 6.27
C GLY A 42 8.62 1.26 6.71
N THR A 43 7.69 2.08 6.24
CA THR A 43 6.27 1.99 6.57
C THR A 43 5.46 1.73 5.32
N CYS A 44 4.46 0.85 5.42
CA CYS A 44 3.55 0.59 4.32
C CYS A 44 2.11 0.68 4.80
N VAL A 45 1.18 0.64 3.85
CA VAL A 45 -0.25 0.52 4.13
C VAL A 45 -0.71 -0.83 3.62
N ALA A 46 -1.27 -1.65 4.52
CA ALA A 46 -1.92 -2.90 4.17
C ALA A 46 -3.41 -2.63 4.10
N TYR A 47 -4.06 -3.04 3.01
CA TYR A 47 -5.48 -2.78 2.86
C TYR A 47 -6.18 -3.91 2.14
N GLN A 48 -7.46 -4.10 2.48
CA GLN A 48 -8.32 -5.09 1.85
C GLN A 48 -9.40 -4.39 1.06
N ALA A 49 -9.57 -4.78 -0.20
CA ALA A 49 -10.55 -4.19 -1.09
C ALA A 49 -10.83 -5.16 -2.25
N ALA A 50 -11.90 -4.90 -2.99
CA ALA A 50 -12.23 -5.68 -4.18
C ALA A 50 -11.26 -5.37 -5.32
N GLN A 51 -10.67 -4.18 -5.34
CA GLN A 51 -9.73 -3.71 -6.35
C GLN A 51 -8.58 -2.95 -5.69
N PRO A 52 -7.43 -2.80 -6.36
CA PRO A 52 -6.27 -2.16 -5.74
C PRO A 52 -6.40 -0.66 -5.48
N LEU A 53 -7.42 0.00 -6.01
CA LEU A 53 -7.71 1.42 -5.74
C LEU A 53 -6.50 2.31 -6.00
N LEU A 54 -5.81 2.09 -7.13
CA LEU A 54 -4.57 2.80 -7.45
C LEU A 54 -4.76 4.32 -7.57
N GLU A 55 -5.98 4.75 -7.91
CA GLU A 55 -6.31 6.17 -8.01
C GLU A 55 -6.37 6.87 -6.64
N ARG A 56 -6.36 6.10 -5.55
CA ARG A 56 -6.40 6.65 -4.19
C ARG A 56 -5.01 6.85 -3.58
N MET A 57 -3.97 6.47 -4.30
CA MET A 57 -2.59 6.58 -3.80
C MET A 57 -2.10 8.01 -3.83
N ASP A 58 -1.37 8.40 -2.78
CA ASP A 58 -0.68 9.68 -2.76
C ASP A 58 0.44 9.69 -3.83
N ALA A 59 0.83 10.89 -4.27
CA ALA A 59 1.82 11.05 -5.32
C ALA A 59 3.18 10.41 -4.98
N ASP A 60 3.51 10.28 -3.70
CA ASP A 60 4.77 9.69 -3.25
C ASP A 60 4.69 8.17 -3.06
N VAL A 61 3.67 7.52 -3.61
CA VAL A 61 3.61 6.06 -3.59
C VAL A 61 4.83 5.49 -4.31
N GLU A 62 5.44 4.47 -3.72
CA GLU A 62 6.62 3.82 -4.29
C GLU A 62 6.22 2.59 -5.08
N ARG A 63 5.53 1.65 -4.46
CA ARG A 63 5.06 0.42 -5.12
C ARG A 63 3.75 -0.03 -4.49
N VAL A 64 2.95 -0.76 -5.28
CA VAL A 64 1.74 -1.42 -4.79
C VAL A 64 1.81 -2.88 -5.20
N PHE A 65 1.54 -3.77 -4.26
CA PHE A 65 1.54 -5.21 -4.46
C PHE A 65 0.19 -5.80 -4.12
N GLN A 66 -0.15 -6.87 -4.80
CA GLN A 66 -1.21 -7.78 -4.35
C GLN A 66 -0.55 -8.92 -3.58
N ALA A 67 -1.02 -9.16 -2.36
CA ALA A 67 -0.49 -10.22 -1.51
C ALA A 67 -1.41 -11.45 -1.59
N ASP A 68 -0.82 -12.63 -1.80
CA ASP A 68 -1.53 -13.90 -1.83
C ASP A 68 -0.67 -14.92 -1.08
N GLY A 69 -1.01 -15.15 0.19
CA GLY A 69 -0.16 -15.95 1.05
C GLY A 69 1.18 -15.26 1.23
N GLU A 70 2.27 -15.93 0.83
CA GLU A 70 3.62 -15.37 0.91
C GLU A 70 4.09 -14.81 -0.42
N THR A 71 3.22 -14.77 -1.42
CA THR A 71 3.55 -14.27 -2.75
C THR A 71 3.07 -12.83 -2.89
N TYR A 72 3.94 -11.98 -3.46
CA TYR A 72 3.62 -10.58 -3.75
C TYR A 72 3.72 -10.33 -5.24
N THR A 73 2.65 -9.83 -5.84
CA THR A 73 2.60 -9.48 -7.25
C THR A 73 2.64 -7.96 -7.37
N LEU A 74 3.63 -7.44 -8.09
CA LEU A 74 3.79 -6.00 -8.29
C LEU A 74 2.70 -5.50 -9.23
N LEU A 75 1.92 -4.49 -8.80
CA LEU A 75 0.86 -3.90 -9.59
C LEU A 75 1.22 -2.49 -10.08
N LEU A 76 2.00 -1.77 -9.30
CA LEU A 76 2.41 -0.40 -9.63
C LEU A 76 3.82 -0.18 -9.12
N GLU A 77 4.65 0.44 -9.95
CA GLU A 77 5.96 0.90 -9.54
C GLU A 77 6.13 2.33 -10.01
N ASN A 78 6.39 3.21 -9.07
CA ASN A 78 6.57 4.64 -9.31
C ASN A 78 7.95 5.05 -8.79
N GLU A 79 8.88 5.29 -9.70
CA GLU A 79 10.26 5.66 -9.35
C GLU A 79 10.46 7.16 -9.21
#